data_9c69ab5bbf194017639433894e276a0e
#
_entry.id   9c69ab5bbf194017639433894e276a0e
#
_cell.length_a   1.000
_cell.length_b   1.000
_cell.length_c   1.000
_cell.angle_alpha   90.00
_cell.angle_beta   90.00
_cell.angle_gamma   90.00
#
_symmetry.space_group_name_H-M   'P 1'
#
loop_
_entity.id
_entity.type
_entity.pdbx_description
1 polymer ?
#
loop_
_entity_poly.entity_id
_entity_poly.type
_entity_poly.pdbx_seq_one_letter_code
_entity_poly.pdbx_strand_id
1 'polypeptide(L)'
;ADLELDKETIVAGLLHDAVEDTWMTYEEVEKEFGSEVALLVDGVTKLGQLSYSADKVEVQAENLRKMFLAMAKDIRVILIKLADRLHNMRTLKYMTPEKQKEKARETMDIYAPIAQRLGISKIKIELDDLSLKYLEPEAYYDLVHQIAQRKSVRDDYVQSLVEEVKKHIHEAGIPAQIDGRAKHFFSIYKKMKNQDKTLDQIYDLFAIRIIVDSVKDCYAALGVIHEMYTPIPGRFKDYIAMPKP
;
A
#
# COMPACT_ATOMS: atom_id res chain seq x y z
N ALA A 1 12.25 -7.04 -6.76
CA ALA A 1 11.66 -7.38 -8.06
C ALA A 1 10.47 -6.45 -8.36
N ASP A 2 9.39 -6.45 -7.55
CA ASP A 2 8.15 -5.69 -7.84
C ASP A 2 8.32 -4.16 -7.87
N LEU A 3 9.39 -3.63 -7.29
CA LEU A 3 9.72 -2.20 -7.28
C LEU A 3 10.81 -1.84 -8.32
N GLU A 4 11.31 -2.82 -9.10
CA GLU A 4 12.32 -2.64 -10.14
C GLU A 4 13.56 -1.87 -9.69
N LEU A 5 14.02 -2.15 -8.45
CA LEU A 5 15.17 -1.48 -7.84
C LEU A 5 16.50 -2.01 -8.39
N ASP A 6 17.55 -1.20 -8.27
CA ASP A 6 18.92 -1.56 -8.61
C ASP A 6 19.48 -2.70 -7.74
N LYS A 7 20.59 -3.29 -8.18
CA LYS A 7 21.19 -4.46 -7.51
C LYS A 7 21.75 -4.09 -6.12
N GLU A 8 22.28 -2.89 -5.95
CA GLU A 8 22.85 -2.40 -4.71
C GLU A 8 21.76 -2.32 -3.64
N THR A 9 20.57 -1.82 -3.99
CA THR A 9 19.40 -1.79 -3.10
C THR A 9 18.93 -3.20 -2.72
N ILE A 10 18.94 -4.14 -3.67
CA ILE A 10 18.54 -5.53 -3.39
C ILE A 10 19.55 -6.19 -2.44
N VAL A 11 20.84 -6.02 -2.69
CA VAL A 11 21.92 -6.55 -1.83
C VAL A 11 21.83 -5.95 -0.43
N ALA A 12 21.67 -4.61 -0.33
CA ALA A 12 21.50 -3.95 0.96
C ALA A 12 20.25 -4.43 1.70
N GLY A 13 19.16 -4.70 0.98
CA GLY A 13 17.94 -5.29 1.56
C GLY A 13 18.14 -6.70 2.13
N LEU A 14 19.02 -7.50 1.52
CA LEU A 14 19.38 -8.84 2.04
C LEU A 14 20.33 -8.74 3.24
N LEU A 15 21.15 -7.70 3.32
CA LEU A 15 22.17 -7.49 4.35
C LEU A 15 21.74 -6.54 5.47
N HIS A 16 20.51 -6.01 5.44
CA HIS A 16 20.08 -4.88 6.29
C HIS A 16 20.25 -5.13 7.79
N ASP A 17 20.10 -6.38 8.25
CA ASP A 17 20.28 -6.76 9.65
C ASP A 17 21.67 -7.40 9.92
N ALA A 18 22.53 -7.56 8.90
CA ALA A 18 23.79 -8.26 9.05
C ALA A 18 24.72 -7.62 10.08
N VAL A 19 24.76 -6.28 10.14
CA VAL A 19 25.59 -5.54 11.08
C VAL A 19 24.95 -5.47 12.48
N GLU A 20 23.60 -5.50 12.58
CA GLU A 20 22.92 -5.47 13.88
C GLU A 20 22.92 -6.83 14.57
N ASP A 21 22.72 -7.91 13.82
CA ASP A 21 22.43 -9.24 14.34
C ASP A 21 23.63 -10.21 14.26
N THR A 22 24.74 -9.81 13.60
CA THR A 22 25.92 -10.66 13.46
C THR A 22 27.20 -9.94 13.86
N TRP A 23 28.34 -10.62 13.73
CA TRP A 23 29.67 -10.07 13.95
C TRP A 23 30.20 -9.21 12.78
N MET A 24 29.46 -9.13 11.65
CA MET A 24 29.89 -8.40 10.45
C MET A 24 29.91 -6.89 10.73
N THR A 25 31.01 -6.22 10.34
CA THR A 25 31.18 -4.78 10.49
C THR A 25 30.82 -4.03 9.18
N TYR A 26 30.62 -2.73 9.29
CA TYR A 26 30.40 -1.88 8.10
C TYR A 26 31.58 -1.90 7.14
N GLU A 27 32.81 -1.95 7.66
CA GLU A 27 34.03 -2.03 6.88
C GLU A 27 34.10 -3.34 6.08
N GLU A 28 33.63 -4.45 6.66
CA GLU A 28 33.54 -5.72 5.97
C GLU A 28 32.46 -5.70 4.88
N VAL A 29 31.30 -5.13 5.16
CA VAL A 29 30.24 -4.92 4.14
C VAL A 29 30.76 -4.05 3.00
N GLU A 30 31.47 -2.96 3.29
CA GLU A 30 32.06 -2.08 2.28
C GLU A 30 33.10 -2.81 1.42
N LYS A 31 33.96 -3.59 2.04
CA LYS A 31 35.02 -4.35 1.36
C LYS A 31 34.47 -5.42 0.42
N GLU A 32 33.44 -6.15 0.86
CA GLU A 32 32.90 -7.31 0.11
C GLU A 32 31.83 -6.90 -0.91
N PHE A 33 31.01 -5.86 -0.61
CA PHE A 33 29.83 -5.47 -1.39
C PHE A 33 29.90 -4.04 -1.95
N GLY A 34 30.89 -3.26 -1.56
CA GLY A 34 31.10 -1.89 -2.01
C GLY A 34 30.49 -0.83 -1.11
N SER A 35 31.01 0.40 -1.25
CA SER A 35 30.63 1.54 -0.38
C SER A 35 29.16 1.92 -0.47
N GLU A 36 28.55 1.76 -1.63
CA GLU A 36 27.13 2.10 -1.83
C GLU A 36 26.22 1.17 -1.03
N VAL A 37 26.47 -0.14 -1.03
CA VAL A 37 25.74 -1.12 -0.21
C VAL A 37 25.95 -0.83 1.28
N ALA A 38 27.18 -0.57 1.72
CA ALA A 38 27.48 -0.25 3.10
C ALA A 38 26.74 1.02 3.60
N LEU A 39 26.67 2.07 2.77
CA LEU A 39 25.92 3.29 3.09
C LEU A 39 24.40 3.02 3.22
N LEU A 40 23.83 2.18 2.36
CA LEU A 40 22.42 1.83 2.45
C LEU A 40 22.13 1.00 3.70
N VAL A 41 22.97 0.02 4.04
CA VAL A 41 22.86 -0.79 5.26
C VAL A 41 22.96 0.10 6.50
N ASP A 42 23.96 0.98 6.60
CA ASP A 42 24.11 1.95 7.70
C ASP A 42 22.85 2.85 7.84
N GLY A 43 22.32 3.31 6.72
CA GLY A 43 21.09 4.12 6.72
C GLY A 43 19.87 3.37 7.25
N VAL A 44 19.70 2.10 6.89
CA VAL A 44 18.59 1.25 7.35
C VAL A 44 18.72 0.95 8.83
N THR A 45 19.92 0.58 9.30
CA THR A 45 20.25 0.36 10.73
C THR A 45 19.91 1.58 11.58
N LYS A 46 20.34 2.77 11.18
CA LYS A 46 20.03 4.01 11.90
C LYS A 46 18.53 4.29 11.99
N LEU A 47 17.75 3.92 10.98
CA LEU A 47 16.29 3.98 11.05
C LEU A 47 15.68 2.92 11.96
N GLY A 48 16.28 1.73 12.04
CA GLY A 48 15.86 0.64 12.92
C GLY A 48 15.92 1.00 14.40
N GLN A 49 16.89 1.84 14.79
CA GLN A 49 17.11 2.27 16.18
C GLN A 49 16.10 3.32 16.69
N LEU A 50 15.17 3.79 15.85
CA LEU A 50 14.15 4.75 16.27
C LEU A 50 13.13 4.05 17.19
N SER A 51 13.03 4.54 18.45
CA SER A 51 12.07 3.99 19.41
C SER A 51 10.66 4.49 19.10
N TYR A 52 9.69 3.57 18.95
CA TYR A 52 8.28 3.89 18.85
C TYR A 52 7.65 4.02 20.24
N SER A 53 6.83 5.06 20.44
CA SER A 53 6.00 5.24 21.64
C SER A 53 4.63 5.75 21.21
N ALA A 54 3.59 4.93 21.41
CA ALA A 54 2.22 5.26 21.03
C ALA A 54 1.68 6.50 21.78
N ASP A 55 2.16 6.71 23.00
CA ASP A 55 1.62 7.75 23.91
C ASP A 55 2.38 9.10 23.85
N LYS A 56 3.44 9.19 23.03
CA LYS A 56 4.28 10.39 22.96
C LYS A 56 4.30 10.97 21.54
N VAL A 57 3.41 11.91 21.27
CA VAL A 57 3.32 12.63 19.98
C VAL A 57 4.66 13.25 19.55
N GLU A 58 5.41 13.79 20.49
CA GLU A 58 6.73 14.42 20.26
C GLU A 58 7.75 13.37 19.76
N VAL A 59 7.74 12.15 20.31
CA VAL A 59 8.63 11.05 19.87
C VAL A 59 8.27 10.62 18.46
N GLN A 60 6.98 10.53 18.14
CA GLN A 60 6.53 10.18 16.79
C GLN A 60 6.92 11.25 15.76
N ALA A 61 6.77 12.53 16.11
CA ALA A 61 7.16 13.64 15.23
C ALA A 61 8.68 13.64 14.96
N GLU A 62 9.51 13.40 15.99
CA GLU A 62 10.96 13.31 15.82
C GLU A 62 11.38 12.08 15.01
N ASN A 63 10.72 10.94 15.20
CA ASN A 63 10.95 9.74 14.37
C ASN A 63 10.62 10.00 12.90
N LEU A 64 9.47 10.60 12.61
CA LEU A 64 9.10 11.00 11.26
C LEU A 64 10.12 11.97 10.66
N ARG A 65 10.57 12.96 11.44
CA ARG A 65 11.62 13.90 11.00
C ARG A 65 12.90 13.17 10.60
N LYS A 66 13.39 12.24 11.43
CA LYS A 66 14.60 11.46 11.16
C LYS A 66 14.42 10.58 9.90
N MET A 67 13.24 9.97 9.73
CA MET A 67 12.93 9.21 8.53
C MET A 67 12.93 10.09 7.28
N PHE A 68 12.36 11.31 7.33
CA PHE A 68 12.42 12.25 6.21
C PHE A 68 13.83 12.73 5.91
N LEU A 69 14.66 12.93 6.93
CA LEU A 69 16.07 13.30 6.73
C LEU A 69 16.87 12.15 6.07
N ALA A 70 16.60 10.91 6.44
CA ALA A 70 17.20 9.73 5.79
C ALA A 70 16.74 9.62 4.34
N MET A 71 15.45 9.81 4.06
CA MET A 71 14.89 9.83 2.70
C MET A 71 15.50 10.93 1.83
N ALA A 72 15.79 12.08 2.41
CA ALA A 72 16.42 13.20 1.69
C ALA A 72 17.87 12.89 1.30
N LYS A 73 18.55 11.98 2.01
CA LYS A 73 19.89 11.51 1.65
C LYS A 73 19.84 10.45 0.56
N ASP A 74 19.04 9.40 0.77
CA ASP A 74 18.82 8.34 -0.19
C ASP A 74 17.46 7.68 0.05
N ILE A 75 16.56 7.79 -0.91
CA ILE A 75 15.22 7.24 -0.83
C ILE A 75 15.21 5.71 -0.73
N ARG A 76 16.25 5.03 -1.21
CA ARG A 76 16.36 3.57 -1.19
C ARG A 76 16.37 3.02 0.23
N VAL A 77 16.91 3.78 1.20
CA VAL A 77 16.90 3.41 2.61
C VAL A 77 15.49 3.16 3.14
N ILE A 78 14.53 4.05 2.82
CA ILE A 78 13.15 3.86 3.25
C ILE A 78 12.44 2.78 2.45
N LEU A 79 12.79 2.55 1.18
CA LEU A 79 12.23 1.46 0.40
C LEU A 79 12.63 0.10 0.97
N ILE A 80 13.89 -0.07 1.38
CA ILE A 80 14.37 -1.26 2.08
C ILE A 80 13.61 -1.42 3.40
N LYS A 81 13.48 -0.34 4.19
CA LYS A 81 12.77 -0.40 5.49
C LYS A 81 11.28 -0.71 5.35
N LEU A 82 10.63 -0.26 4.28
CA LEU A 82 9.25 -0.65 3.98
C LEU A 82 9.14 -2.12 3.59
N ALA A 83 10.11 -2.67 2.85
CA ALA A 83 10.15 -4.08 2.50
C ALA A 83 10.39 -4.97 3.73
N ASP A 84 11.34 -4.59 4.60
CA ASP A 84 11.59 -5.21 5.90
C ASP A 84 10.31 -5.18 6.76
N ARG A 85 9.69 -4.03 6.92
CA ARG A 85 8.45 -3.89 7.70
C ARG A 85 7.33 -4.77 7.15
N LEU A 86 7.18 -4.86 5.84
CA LEU A 86 6.18 -5.72 5.22
C LEU A 86 6.46 -7.21 5.50
N HIS A 87 7.73 -7.63 5.41
CA HIS A 87 8.14 -8.98 5.76
C HIS A 87 7.83 -9.29 7.24
N ASN A 88 8.19 -8.39 8.14
CA ASN A 88 7.92 -8.51 9.57
C ASN A 88 6.41 -8.60 9.86
N MET A 89 5.58 -7.83 9.18
CA MET A 89 4.13 -7.89 9.32
C MET A 89 3.54 -9.22 8.81
N ARG A 90 4.07 -9.80 7.74
CA ARG A 90 3.67 -11.12 7.22
C ARG A 90 4.01 -12.26 8.19
N THR A 91 5.10 -12.12 8.94
CA THR A 91 5.60 -13.11 9.90
C THR A 91 5.19 -12.81 11.35
N LEU A 92 4.40 -11.78 11.60
CA LEU A 92 4.07 -11.25 12.93
C LEU A 92 3.35 -12.27 13.84
N LYS A 93 2.74 -13.31 13.27
CA LYS A 93 2.07 -14.41 13.99
C LYS A 93 2.98 -15.18 14.95
N TYR A 94 4.30 -15.10 14.78
CA TYR A 94 5.28 -15.77 15.64
C TYR A 94 5.69 -14.94 16.86
N MET A 95 5.21 -13.70 16.98
CA MET A 95 5.45 -12.82 18.13
C MET A 95 4.34 -12.96 19.18
N THR A 96 4.61 -12.44 20.40
CA THR A 96 3.59 -12.39 21.47
C THR A 96 2.46 -11.43 21.09
N PRO A 97 1.23 -11.63 21.59
CA PRO A 97 0.08 -10.77 21.28
C PRO A 97 0.33 -9.28 21.56
N GLU A 98 1.09 -8.95 22.60
CA GLU A 98 1.45 -7.58 22.96
C GLU A 98 2.34 -6.95 21.86
N LYS A 99 3.39 -7.67 21.46
CA LYS A 99 4.29 -7.25 20.38
C LYS A 99 3.58 -7.17 19.02
N GLN A 100 2.64 -8.08 18.76
CA GLN A 100 1.82 -8.03 17.55
C GLN A 100 1.04 -6.71 17.46
N LYS A 101 0.37 -6.31 18.54
CA LYS A 101 -0.39 -5.06 18.60
C LYS A 101 0.52 -3.83 18.51
N GLU A 102 1.64 -3.84 19.23
CA GLU A 102 2.63 -2.76 19.18
C GLU A 102 3.14 -2.52 17.75
N LYS A 103 3.62 -3.58 17.11
CA LYS A 103 4.16 -3.50 15.73
C LYS A 103 3.10 -3.17 14.69
N ALA A 104 1.89 -3.66 14.86
CA ALA A 104 0.77 -3.31 13.99
C ALA A 104 0.38 -1.82 14.12
N ARG A 105 0.39 -1.27 15.33
CA ARG A 105 0.12 0.15 15.58
C ARG A 105 1.23 1.04 14.99
N GLU A 106 2.48 0.73 15.30
CA GLU A 106 3.64 1.42 14.70
C GLU A 106 3.56 1.43 13.17
N THR A 107 3.18 0.30 12.57
CA THR A 107 3.04 0.16 11.12
C THR A 107 1.93 1.06 10.57
N MET A 108 0.79 1.09 11.22
CA MET A 108 -0.36 1.93 10.81
C MET A 108 -0.09 3.43 10.98
N ASP A 109 0.63 3.81 12.04
CA ASP A 109 0.86 5.21 12.38
C ASP A 109 2.02 5.83 11.59
N ILE A 110 3.01 5.03 11.19
CA ILE A 110 4.25 5.52 10.57
C ILE A 110 4.43 4.98 9.14
N TYR A 111 4.54 3.67 8.97
CA TYR A 111 5.01 3.08 7.71
C TYR A 111 3.95 3.10 6.60
N ALA A 112 2.69 2.84 6.91
CA ALA A 112 1.61 2.91 5.93
C ALA A 112 1.40 4.35 5.38
N PRO A 113 1.42 5.43 6.20
CA PRO A 113 1.43 6.81 5.71
C PRO A 113 2.64 7.16 4.85
N ILE A 114 3.83 6.66 5.17
CA ILE A 114 5.02 6.87 4.35
C ILE A 114 4.87 6.18 2.99
N ALA A 115 4.47 4.91 2.97
CA ALA A 115 4.20 4.19 1.72
C ALA A 115 3.14 4.90 0.85
N GLN A 116 2.12 5.50 1.48
CA GLN A 116 1.11 6.29 0.79
C GLN A 116 1.70 7.55 0.15
N ARG A 117 2.55 8.29 0.88
CA ARG A 117 3.20 9.52 0.36
C ARG A 117 4.17 9.23 -0.80
N LEU A 118 4.83 8.08 -0.75
CA LEU A 118 5.72 7.61 -1.82
C LEU A 118 4.96 7.01 -3.01
N GLY A 119 3.61 6.90 -2.94
CA GLY A 119 2.80 6.32 -4.01
C GLY A 119 2.90 4.80 -4.12
N ILE A 120 3.55 4.10 -3.16
CA ILE A 120 3.74 2.66 -3.16
C ILE A 120 2.47 1.97 -2.64
N SER A 121 1.41 2.06 -3.45
CA SER A 121 0.06 1.64 -3.05
C SER A 121 -0.03 0.16 -2.67
N LYS A 122 0.71 -0.73 -3.35
CA LYS A 122 0.70 -2.18 -3.05
C LYS A 122 1.17 -2.44 -1.61
N ILE A 123 2.33 -1.89 -1.23
CA ILE A 123 2.88 -2.04 0.13
C ILE A 123 1.95 -1.40 1.16
N LYS A 124 1.52 -0.17 0.90
CA LYS A 124 0.59 0.54 1.81
C LYS A 124 -0.66 -0.27 2.13
N ILE A 125 -1.28 -0.84 1.13
CA ILE A 125 -2.50 -1.62 1.25
C ILE A 125 -2.28 -2.86 2.11
N GLU A 126 -1.23 -3.62 1.83
CA GLU A 126 -0.92 -4.83 2.57
C GLU A 126 -0.53 -4.53 4.03
N LEU A 127 0.23 -3.45 4.26
CA LEU A 127 0.53 -2.97 5.62
C LEU A 127 -0.74 -2.60 6.39
N ASP A 128 -1.68 -1.89 5.77
CA ASP A 128 -2.96 -1.53 6.38
C ASP A 128 -3.80 -2.76 6.73
N ASP A 129 -3.96 -3.70 5.78
CA ASP A 129 -4.77 -4.89 5.97
C ASP A 129 -4.17 -5.82 7.04
N LEU A 130 -2.84 -6.00 7.04
CA LEU A 130 -2.14 -6.76 8.09
C LEU A 130 -2.23 -6.06 9.45
N SER A 131 -2.13 -4.73 9.49
CA SER A 131 -2.29 -4.00 10.76
C SER A 131 -3.71 -4.13 11.32
N LEU A 132 -4.73 -4.01 10.48
CA LEU A 132 -6.12 -4.24 10.88
C LEU A 132 -6.32 -5.63 11.49
N LYS A 133 -5.74 -6.65 10.86
CA LYS A 133 -5.84 -8.04 11.34
C LYS A 133 -5.36 -8.24 12.77
N TYR A 134 -4.32 -7.50 13.19
CA TYR A 134 -3.77 -7.64 14.55
C TYR A 134 -4.33 -6.62 15.55
N LEU A 135 -4.80 -5.47 15.09
CA LEU A 135 -5.38 -4.44 15.95
C LEU A 135 -6.86 -4.69 16.25
N GLU A 136 -7.61 -5.13 15.24
CA GLU A 136 -9.06 -5.37 15.33
C GLU A 136 -9.40 -6.74 14.71
N PRO A 137 -8.93 -7.86 15.29
CA PRO A 137 -9.04 -9.18 14.68
C PRO A 137 -10.50 -9.62 14.44
N GLU A 138 -11.41 -9.35 15.38
CA GLU A 138 -12.83 -9.69 15.23
C GLU A 138 -13.43 -9.00 13.99
N ALA A 139 -13.22 -7.69 13.87
CA ALA A 139 -13.73 -6.92 12.75
C ALA A 139 -13.08 -7.34 11.41
N TYR A 140 -11.78 -7.69 11.43
CA TYR A 140 -11.08 -8.17 10.25
C TYR A 140 -11.65 -9.51 9.76
N TYR A 141 -11.77 -10.50 10.64
CA TYR A 141 -12.27 -11.83 10.26
C TYR A 141 -13.75 -11.84 9.91
N ASP A 142 -14.57 -11.02 10.60
CA ASP A 142 -15.97 -10.84 10.24
C ASP A 142 -16.08 -10.25 8.81
N LEU A 143 -15.30 -9.21 8.50
CA LEU A 143 -15.27 -8.61 7.17
C LEU A 143 -14.79 -9.60 6.09
N VAL A 144 -13.73 -10.39 6.37
CA VAL A 144 -13.25 -11.44 5.48
C VAL A 144 -14.35 -12.46 5.20
N HIS A 145 -15.06 -12.90 6.24
CA HIS A 145 -16.16 -13.87 6.10
C HIS A 145 -17.33 -13.31 5.29
N GLN A 146 -17.79 -12.10 5.59
CA GLN A 146 -18.86 -11.43 4.85
C GLN A 146 -18.50 -11.23 3.36
N ILE A 147 -17.26 -10.86 3.07
CA ILE A 147 -16.79 -10.70 1.68
C ILE A 147 -16.66 -12.05 0.98
N ALA A 148 -16.16 -13.08 1.68
CA ALA A 148 -16.02 -14.43 1.10
C ALA A 148 -17.36 -15.06 0.75
N GLN A 149 -18.40 -14.89 1.58
CA GLN A 149 -19.75 -15.38 1.29
C GLN A 149 -20.35 -14.76 0.01
N ARG A 150 -19.91 -13.56 -0.34
CA ARG A 150 -20.39 -12.84 -1.52
C ARG A 150 -19.49 -13.03 -2.75
N LYS A 151 -18.35 -13.70 -2.60
CA LYS A 151 -17.29 -13.75 -3.60
C LYS A 151 -17.70 -14.49 -4.87
N SER A 152 -18.35 -15.66 -4.77
CA SER A 152 -18.66 -16.50 -5.93
C SER A 152 -19.62 -15.83 -6.93
N VAL A 153 -20.66 -15.17 -6.44
CA VAL A 153 -21.64 -14.46 -7.30
C VAL A 153 -21.09 -13.16 -7.86
N ARG A 154 -20.10 -12.57 -7.21
CA ARG A 154 -19.56 -11.26 -7.51
C ARG A 154 -18.37 -11.25 -8.44
N ASP A 155 -17.46 -12.21 -8.31
CA ASP A 155 -16.26 -12.29 -9.16
C ASP A 155 -16.68 -12.54 -10.62
N ASP A 156 -17.66 -13.40 -10.85
CA ASP A 156 -18.22 -13.65 -12.18
C ASP A 156 -18.91 -12.39 -12.75
N TYR A 157 -19.66 -11.66 -11.91
CA TYR A 157 -20.32 -10.42 -12.32
C TYR A 157 -19.30 -9.30 -12.63
N VAL A 158 -18.29 -9.09 -11.78
CA VAL A 158 -17.25 -8.10 -12.03
C VAL A 158 -16.43 -8.44 -13.27
N GLN A 159 -16.11 -9.71 -13.46
CA GLN A 159 -15.40 -10.17 -14.66
C GLN A 159 -16.22 -9.93 -15.92
N SER A 160 -17.51 -10.24 -15.90
CA SER A 160 -18.39 -9.97 -17.04
C SER A 160 -18.49 -8.49 -17.38
N LEU A 161 -18.55 -7.61 -16.35
CA LEU A 161 -18.53 -6.16 -16.54
C LEU A 161 -17.19 -5.67 -17.12
N VAL A 162 -16.07 -6.21 -16.64
CA VAL A 162 -14.75 -5.86 -17.18
C VAL A 162 -14.65 -6.23 -18.65
N GLU A 163 -15.13 -7.42 -19.05
CA GLU A 163 -15.11 -7.86 -20.45
C GLU A 163 -16.06 -7.02 -21.32
N GLU A 164 -17.23 -6.65 -20.81
CA GLU A 164 -18.17 -5.74 -21.49
C GLU A 164 -17.53 -4.36 -21.74
N VAL A 165 -16.91 -3.77 -20.71
CA VAL A 165 -16.23 -2.47 -20.83
C VAL A 165 -15.04 -2.57 -21.78
N LYS A 166 -14.23 -3.64 -21.73
CA LYS A 166 -13.14 -3.87 -22.67
C LYS A 166 -13.62 -3.86 -24.11
N LYS A 167 -14.72 -4.56 -24.38
CA LYS A 167 -15.30 -4.63 -25.70
C LYS A 167 -15.67 -3.24 -26.24
N HIS A 168 -16.43 -2.44 -25.48
CA HIS A 168 -16.89 -1.12 -25.93
C HIS A 168 -15.74 -0.12 -26.10
N ILE A 169 -14.75 -0.12 -25.18
CA ILE A 169 -13.55 0.72 -25.28
C ILE A 169 -12.72 0.35 -26.52
N HIS A 170 -12.58 -0.96 -26.80
CA HIS A 170 -11.88 -1.43 -28.00
C HIS A 170 -12.64 -1.06 -29.30
N GLU A 171 -13.97 -1.22 -29.33
CA GLU A 171 -14.81 -0.83 -30.46
C GLU A 171 -14.75 0.68 -30.74
N ALA A 172 -14.55 1.50 -29.71
CA ALA A 172 -14.31 2.93 -29.84
C ALA A 172 -12.87 3.29 -30.29
N GLY A 173 -12.01 2.28 -30.50
CA GLY A 173 -10.62 2.48 -30.96
C GLY A 173 -9.70 3.11 -29.91
N ILE A 174 -10.01 2.98 -28.61
CA ILE A 174 -9.22 3.57 -27.52
C ILE A 174 -8.26 2.51 -26.97
N PRO A 175 -6.93 2.68 -27.11
CA PRO A 175 -5.94 1.82 -26.47
C PRO A 175 -6.02 1.98 -24.95
N ALA A 176 -6.33 0.90 -24.23
CA ALA A 176 -6.50 0.96 -22.79
C ALA A 176 -6.16 -0.36 -22.10
N GLN A 177 -5.58 -0.26 -20.90
CA GLN A 177 -5.51 -1.38 -19.97
C GLN A 177 -6.70 -1.29 -19.03
N ILE A 178 -7.50 -2.38 -18.96
CA ILE A 178 -8.73 -2.40 -18.16
C ILE A 178 -8.67 -3.56 -17.18
N ASP A 179 -8.85 -3.25 -15.90
CA ASP A 179 -8.87 -4.26 -14.84
C ASP A 179 -9.98 -3.98 -13.80
N GLY A 180 -10.47 -5.06 -13.19
CA GLY A 180 -11.35 -4.98 -12.03
C GLY A 180 -10.51 -4.84 -10.76
N ARG A 181 -10.86 -3.88 -9.90
CA ARG A 181 -10.19 -3.65 -8.63
C ARG A 181 -11.14 -3.88 -7.45
N ALA A 182 -10.82 -4.87 -6.63
CA ALA A 182 -11.47 -5.03 -5.33
C ALA A 182 -10.95 -3.96 -4.35
N LYS A 183 -11.83 -3.45 -3.50
CA LYS A 183 -11.45 -2.55 -2.42
C LYS A 183 -10.85 -3.35 -1.27
N HIS A 184 -9.79 -2.83 -0.65
CA HIS A 184 -9.05 -3.49 0.42
C HIS A 184 -9.81 -3.46 1.75
N PHE A 185 -9.56 -4.47 2.60
CA PHE A 185 -10.27 -4.66 3.87
C PHE A 185 -10.22 -3.43 4.77
N PHE A 186 -9.05 -2.86 4.98
CA PHE A 186 -8.91 -1.65 5.79
C PHE A 186 -9.69 -0.46 5.25
N SER A 187 -9.72 -0.27 3.93
CA SER A 187 -10.48 0.83 3.31
C SER A 187 -11.99 0.67 3.49
N ILE A 188 -12.48 -0.58 3.46
CA ILE A 188 -13.88 -0.92 3.73
C ILE A 188 -14.19 -0.68 5.21
N TYR A 189 -13.37 -1.25 6.11
CA TYR A 189 -13.48 -1.09 7.56
C TYR A 189 -13.53 0.38 7.97
N LYS A 190 -12.57 1.17 7.50
CA LYS A 190 -12.51 2.61 7.78
C LYS A 190 -13.76 3.36 7.32
N LYS A 191 -14.32 2.97 6.17
CA LYS A 191 -15.54 3.57 5.65
C LYS A 191 -16.76 3.18 6.47
N MET A 192 -16.87 1.91 6.87
CA MET A 192 -17.93 1.43 7.77
C MET A 192 -17.87 2.18 9.10
N LYS A 193 -16.70 2.24 9.74
CA LYS A 193 -16.51 2.90 11.04
C LYS A 193 -16.77 4.41 10.98
N ASN A 194 -16.25 5.11 9.96
CA ASN A 194 -16.37 6.56 9.86
C ASN A 194 -17.78 7.04 9.45
N GLN A 195 -18.56 6.20 8.77
CA GLN A 195 -19.88 6.54 8.26
C GLN A 195 -21.01 5.81 8.99
N ASP A 196 -20.68 5.02 10.01
CA ASP A 196 -21.61 4.15 10.75
C ASP A 196 -22.49 3.31 9.79
N LYS A 197 -21.81 2.62 8.86
CA LYS A 197 -22.46 1.82 7.81
C LYS A 197 -22.14 0.36 7.94
N THR A 198 -23.12 -0.48 7.61
CA THR A 198 -22.90 -1.91 7.39
C THR A 198 -22.26 -2.17 6.01
N LEU A 199 -21.71 -3.38 5.81
CA LEU A 199 -21.12 -3.76 4.51
C LEU A 199 -22.13 -3.67 3.36
N ASP A 200 -23.42 -3.94 3.61
CA ASP A 200 -24.50 -3.84 2.62
C ASP A 200 -24.73 -2.42 2.11
N GLN A 201 -24.40 -1.44 2.91
CA GLN A 201 -24.52 -0.03 2.58
C GLN A 201 -23.28 0.55 1.89
N ILE A 202 -22.26 -0.30 1.66
CA ILE A 202 -21.02 0.06 0.94
C ILE A 202 -21.14 -0.42 -0.52
N TYR A 203 -21.61 0.45 -1.40
CA TYR A 203 -21.82 0.12 -2.83
C TYR A 203 -20.55 0.12 -3.68
N ASP A 204 -19.44 0.65 -3.20
CA ASP A 204 -18.17 0.79 -3.91
C ASP A 204 -17.11 -0.24 -3.48
N LEU A 205 -17.53 -1.49 -3.30
CA LEU A 205 -16.61 -2.61 -2.96
C LEU A 205 -15.72 -3.02 -4.12
N PHE A 206 -16.15 -2.69 -5.34
CA PHE A 206 -15.44 -2.95 -6.59
C PHE A 206 -15.38 -1.69 -7.43
N ALA A 207 -14.36 -1.59 -8.26
CA ALA A 207 -14.22 -0.56 -9.25
C ALA A 207 -13.61 -1.15 -10.51
N ILE A 208 -13.99 -0.64 -11.67
CA ILE A 208 -13.28 -0.88 -12.93
C ILE A 208 -12.31 0.28 -13.11
N ARG A 209 -11.07 -0.06 -13.44
CA ARG A 209 -10.02 0.91 -13.75
C ARG A 209 -9.67 0.81 -15.22
N ILE A 210 -9.71 1.95 -15.89
CA ILE A 210 -9.32 2.09 -17.29
C ILE A 210 -8.10 3.00 -17.33
N ILE A 211 -6.96 2.47 -17.77
CA ILE A 211 -5.70 3.22 -17.90
C ILE A 211 -5.47 3.46 -19.38
N VAL A 212 -5.26 4.72 -19.73
CA VAL A 212 -5.02 5.19 -21.09
C VAL A 212 -3.79 6.12 -21.11
N ASP A 213 -3.24 6.38 -22.30
CA ASP A 213 -1.97 7.10 -22.46
C ASP A 213 -2.12 8.63 -22.49
N SER A 214 -3.34 9.15 -22.73
CA SER A 214 -3.55 10.58 -22.83
C SER A 214 -4.81 11.08 -22.09
N VAL A 215 -4.81 12.37 -21.73
CA VAL A 215 -5.99 13.06 -21.17
C VAL A 215 -7.17 13.02 -22.15
N LYS A 216 -6.90 13.14 -23.47
CA LYS A 216 -7.93 13.04 -24.49
C LYS A 216 -8.62 11.67 -24.45
N ASP A 217 -7.85 10.62 -24.30
CA ASP A 217 -8.38 9.25 -24.22
C ASP A 217 -9.12 9.01 -22.91
N CYS A 218 -8.72 9.68 -21.79
CA CYS A 218 -9.50 9.65 -20.55
C CYS A 218 -10.94 10.16 -20.77
N TYR A 219 -11.09 11.30 -21.44
CA TYR A 219 -12.42 11.84 -21.72
C TYR A 219 -13.18 11.06 -22.79
N ALA A 220 -12.48 10.48 -23.77
CA ALA A 220 -13.10 9.59 -24.76
C ALA A 220 -13.64 8.31 -24.09
N ALA A 221 -12.84 7.67 -23.23
CA ALA A 221 -13.26 6.51 -22.44
C ALA A 221 -14.42 6.85 -21.50
N LEU A 222 -14.41 8.03 -20.87
CA LEU A 222 -15.53 8.51 -20.06
C LEU A 222 -16.82 8.64 -20.88
N GLY A 223 -16.74 9.15 -22.11
CA GLY A 223 -17.88 9.23 -23.04
C GLY A 223 -18.49 7.85 -23.29
N VAL A 224 -17.68 6.87 -23.64
CA VAL A 224 -18.11 5.46 -23.85
C VAL A 224 -18.79 4.90 -22.58
N ILE A 225 -18.20 5.13 -21.40
CA ILE A 225 -18.80 4.68 -20.14
C ILE A 225 -20.13 5.36 -19.86
N HIS A 226 -20.30 6.63 -20.20
CA HIS A 226 -21.57 7.35 -20.02
C HIS A 226 -22.66 6.94 -21.03
N GLU A 227 -22.28 6.39 -22.19
CA GLU A 227 -23.21 5.74 -23.10
C GLU A 227 -23.74 4.41 -22.55
N MET A 228 -22.85 3.65 -21.85
CA MET A 228 -23.19 2.37 -21.24
C MET A 228 -23.96 2.53 -19.93
N TYR A 229 -23.60 3.51 -19.11
CA TYR A 229 -24.09 3.68 -17.74
C TYR A 229 -24.42 5.13 -17.41
N THR A 230 -25.57 5.34 -16.79
CA THR A 230 -25.96 6.67 -16.28
C THR A 230 -25.21 7.00 -15.00
N PRO A 231 -24.48 8.12 -14.92
CA PRO A 231 -23.79 8.52 -13.70
C PRO A 231 -24.75 8.84 -12.56
N ILE A 232 -24.40 8.48 -11.34
CA ILE A 232 -25.16 8.86 -10.15
C ILE A 232 -24.98 10.36 -9.90
N PRO A 233 -26.07 11.15 -9.82
CA PRO A 233 -25.97 12.59 -9.60
C PRO A 233 -25.12 12.96 -8.38
N GLY A 234 -24.22 13.94 -8.53
CA GLY A 234 -23.33 14.41 -7.47
C GLY A 234 -22.21 13.45 -7.06
N ARG A 235 -22.05 12.32 -7.77
CA ARG A 235 -20.96 11.36 -7.49
C ARG A 235 -19.80 11.42 -8.49
N PHE A 236 -20.00 12.05 -9.63
CA PHE A 236 -18.95 12.26 -10.62
C PHE A 236 -17.88 13.22 -10.08
N LYS A 237 -16.61 12.89 -10.33
CA LYS A 237 -15.44 13.70 -9.92
C LYS A 237 -14.46 13.75 -11.08
N ASP A 238 -14.18 14.96 -11.54
CA ASP A 238 -13.16 15.23 -12.55
C ASP A 238 -11.92 15.85 -11.89
N TYR A 239 -10.91 15.03 -11.67
CA TYR A 239 -9.64 15.49 -11.10
C TYR A 239 -8.61 15.94 -12.16
N ILE A 240 -8.98 15.87 -13.45
CA ILE A 240 -8.19 16.47 -14.53
C ILE A 240 -8.51 17.95 -14.60
N ALA A 241 -9.82 18.30 -14.67
CA ALA A 241 -10.26 19.70 -14.74
C ALA A 241 -10.15 20.42 -13.37
N MET A 242 -10.39 19.70 -12.27
CA MET A 242 -10.30 20.23 -10.91
C MET A 242 -9.38 19.33 -10.07
N PRO A 243 -8.06 19.58 -10.07
CA PRO A 243 -7.11 18.79 -9.30
C PRO A 243 -7.50 18.68 -7.83
N LYS A 244 -7.18 17.53 -7.24
CA LYS A 244 -7.43 17.30 -5.82
C LYS A 244 -6.52 18.21 -5.00
N PRO A 245 -7.00 18.92 -3.96
CA PRO A 245 -6.18 19.74 -3.07
C PRO A 245 -5.17 18.93 -2.29
#